data_5dd19a972e271f75870d2e35db79bf8c
#
_entry.id   5dd19a972e271f75870d2e35db79bf8c
#
_cell.length_a   1.000
_cell.length_b   1.000
_cell.length_c   1.000
_cell.angle_alpha   90.00
_cell.angle_beta   90.00
_cell.angle_gamma   90.00
#
_symmetry.space_group_name_H-M   'P 1'
#
loop_
_entity.id
_entity.type
_entity.pdbx_description
1 polymer ?
#
loop_
_entity_poly.entity_id
_entity_poly.type
_entity_poly.pdbx_seq_one_letter_code
_entity_poly.pdbx_strand_id
1 'polypeptide(L)'
;MSRRTLMLLSVATVAVSASAFAFGGWASISIEDLPDHFIVGKATQLSFVVKQHGVTPLDDLSPTIEARAADGSGNVQATATRGRAKGQYLATFTIPRAGDWRVRVKSGFGPSDITLPPMPAVAANSVAPVLTDYEHGRRLFAAKGCVNCHVHGAVDSKPLVESGPNLTEKKFDAAYLALWLANPAIRPPTKANQVMPNQGLSPREIGALVAFVNNGKVAATK
;
A
#
# COMPACT_ATOMS: atom_id res chain seq x y z
N MET A 1 52.47 40.85 19.74
CA MET A 1 51.27 40.45 19.00
C MET A 1 50.76 39.19 19.64
N SER A 2 49.62 39.31 20.24
CA SER A 2 49.03 38.33 21.20
C SER A 2 48.46 37.09 20.53
N ARG A 3 48.82 35.89 21.04
CA ARG A 3 48.34 34.54 20.66
C ARG A 3 46.83 34.27 20.96
N ARG A 4 46.02 35.30 21.22
CA ARG A 4 44.61 35.18 21.64
C ARG A 4 43.56 35.41 20.54
N THR A 5 43.99 35.70 19.30
CA THR A 5 43.03 36.05 18.20
C THR A 5 42.79 34.91 17.18
N LEU A 6 43.32 33.71 17.42
CA LEU A 6 43.21 32.60 16.46
C LEU A 6 42.26 31.49 16.91
N MET A 7 41.45 31.68 17.96
CA MET A 7 40.61 30.64 18.53
C MET A 7 39.09 30.89 18.38
N LEU A 8 38.67 31.82 17.55
CA LEU A 8 37.24 32.21 17.39
C LEU A 8 36.66 31.98 15.99
N LEU A 9 37.35 31.25 15.11
CA LEU A 9 36.85 30.99 13.74
C LEU A 9 36.53 29.52 13.43
N SER A 10 36.39 28.63 14.42
CA SER A 10 36.20 27.20 14.17
C SER A 10 34.88 26.60 14.69
N VAL A 11 33.85 27.39 14.98
CA VAL A 11 32.57 26.90 15.53
C VAL A 11 31.35 27.25 14.68
N ALA A 12 31.49 27.63 13.44
CA ALA A 12 30.38 28.10 12.61
C ALA A 12 30.05 27.20 11.39
N THR A 13 30.36 25.90 11.39
CA THR A 13 30.10 25.06 10.21
C THR A 13 29.57 23.66 10.51
N VAL A 14 28.72 23.46 11.51
CA VAL A 14 28.02 22.18 11.75
C VAL A 14 26.56 22.43 12.18
N ALA A 15 25.79 23.12 11.39
CA ALA A 15 24.38 23.33 11.68
C ALA A 15 23.48 23.46 10.43
N VAL A 16 23.75 22.75 9.33
CA VAL A 16 22.85 22.74 8.16
C VAL A 16 22.77 21.36 7.57
N SER A 17 22.28 20.38 8.34
CA SER A 17 21.94 19.05 7.77
C SER A 17 20.81 18.34 8.51
N ALA A 18 20.08 19.00 9.40
CA ALA A 18 19.01 18.34 10.20
C ALA A 18 17.59 18.75 9.81
N SER A 19 17.38 19.45 8.71
CA SER A 19 16.06 20.01 8.37
C SER A 19 15.22 19.16 7.40
N ALA A 20 15.69 17.99 6.96
CA ALA A 20 15.01 17.20 5.94
C ALA A 20 13.99 16.17 6.50
N PHE A 21 13.89 15.97 7.82
CA PHE A 21 13.01 14.96 8.42
C PHE A 21 11.92 15.51 9.34
N ALA A 22 11.64 16.81 9.30
CA ALA A 22 10.59 17.42 10.13
C ALA A 22 9.17 17.32 9.55
N PHE A 23 8.95 16.65 8.44
CA PHE A 23 7.61 16.34 7.97
C PHE A 23 7.16 15.00 8.56
N GLY A 24 6.76 15.03 9.83
CA GLY A 24 6.04 13.94 10.46
C GLY A 24 4.77 13.65 9.67
N GLY A 25 4.41 12.37 9.53
CA GLY A 25 3.22 11.99 8.82
C GLY A 25 3.31 10.55 8.31
N TRP A 26 2.25 10.15 7.64
CA TRP A 26 2.13 8.87 6.98
C TRP A 26 1.84 9.07 5.50
N ALA A 27 2.14 8.07 4.70
CA ALA A 27 1.78 8.03 3.28
C ALA A 27 0.89 6.82 3.00
N SER A 28 -0.11 7.00 2.16
CA SER A 28 -0.83 5.89 1.56
C SER A 28 -0.12 5.41 0.31
N ILE A 29 -0.19 4.10 0.08
CA ILE A 29 0.21 3.47 -1.16
C ILE A 29 -1.05 2.89 -1.80
N SER A 30 -1.26 3.18 -3.08
CA SER A 30 -2.36 2.61 -3.86
C SER A 30 -1.80 2.00 -5.13
N ILE A 31 -1.88 0.67 -5.26
CA ILE A 31 -1.50 -0.06 -6.47
C ILE A 31 -2.59 0.16 -7.52
N GLU A 32 -2.19 0.60 -8.72
CA GLU A 32 -3.13 0.92 -9.80
C GLU A 32 -3.69 -0.35 -10.44
N ASP A 33 -2.80 -1.22 -10.96
CA ASP A 33 -3.16 -2.47 -11.64
C ASP A 33 -2.59 -3.67 -10.86
N LEU A 34 -3.41 -4.28 -10.02
CA LEU A 34 -3.03 -5.47 -9.29
C LEU A 34 -3.29 -6.72 -10.13
N PRO A 35 -2.28 -7.53 -10.48
CA PRO A 35 -2.50 -8.79 -11.19
C PRO A 35 -3.21 -9.82 -10.31
N ASP A 36 -4.01 -10.67 -10.91
CA ASP A 36 -4.68 -11.77 -10.19
C ASP A 36 -3.67 -12.83 -9.71
N HIS A 37 -2.56 -13.00 -10.42
CA HIS A 37 -1.47 -13.93 -10.10
C HIS A 37 -0.17 -13.50 -10.77
N PHE A 38 0.93 -14.05 -10.33
CA PHE A 38 2.24 -13.90 -11.01
C PHE A 38 2.49 -15.08 -11.95
N ILE A 39 3.25 -14.84 -13.00
CA ILE A 39 3.75 -15.91 -13.89
C ILE A 39 5.23 -16.10 -13.60
N VAL A 40 5.61 -17.35 -13.26
CA VAL A 40 6.99 -17.72 -12.96
C VAL A 40 7.92 -17.39 -14.12
N GLY A 41 9.03 -16.73 -13.81
CA GLY A 41 10.03 -16.34 -14.80
C GLY A 41 9.65 -15.15 -15.68
N LYS A 42 8.41 -14.64 -15.60
CA LYS A 42 7.96 -13.46 -16.36
C LYS A 42 8.10 -12.19 -15.50
N ALA A 43 8.66 -11.16 -16.10
CA ALA A 43 8.72 -9.85 -15.47
C ALA A 43 7.31 -9.31 -15.23
N THR A 44 7.03 -8.90 -13.99
CA THR A 44 5.80 -8.21 -13.58
C THR A 44 6.17 -6.79 -13.24
N GLN A 45 5.45 -5.82 -13.81
CA GLN A 45 5.53 -4.42 -13.42
C GLN A 45 4.33 -4.07 -12.55
N LEU A 46 4.57 -3.52 -11.37
CA LEU A 46 3.55 -2.90 -10.55
C LEU A 46 3.67 -1.39 -10.66
N SER A 47 2.53 -0.75 -10.96
CA SER A 47 2.35 0.70 -10.88
C SER A 47 1.61 1.04 -9.61
N PHE A 48 2.11 2.03 -8.86
CA PHE A 48 1.46 2.48 -7.63
C PHE A 48 1.70 3.96 -7.38
N VAL A 49 0.79 4.57 -6.65
CA VAL A 49 0.84 5.99 -6.26
C VAL A 49 1.09 6.10 -4.77
N VAL A 50 2.00 7.01 -4.38
CA VAL A 50 2.28 7.35 -2.98
C VAL A 50 1.75 8.75 -2.71
N LYS A 51 0.89 8.89 -1.68
CA LYS A 51 0.28 10.17 -1.29
C LYS A 51 0.42 10.41 0.20
N GLN A 52 0.98 11.55 0.59
CA GLN A 52 0.97 11.98 2.00
C GLN A 52 -0.46 12.20 2.47
N HIS A 53 -0.79 11.64 3.62
CA HIS A 53 -2.12 11.68 4.23
C HIS A 53 -3.27 11.20 3.29
N GLY A 54 -2.90 10.39 2.27
CA GLY A 54 -3.85 9.89 1.27
C GLY A 54 -4.28 10.92 0.21
N VAL A 55 -3.75 12.15 0.24
CA VAL A 55 -4.19 13.27 -0.60
C VAL A 55 -3.08 13.83 -1.47
N THR A 56 -1.96 14.23 -0.88
CA THR A 56 -0.90 14.95 -1.60
C THR A 56 0.10 13.98 -2.22
N PRO A 57 0.23 13.92 -3.56
CA PRO A 57 1.22 13.07 -4.21
C PRO A 57 2.63 13.39 -3.76
N LEU A 58 3.43 12.37 -3.47
CA LEU A 58 4.82 12.50 -3.08
C LEU A 58 5.72 12.03 -4.23
N ASP A 59 6.46 12.98 -4.77
CA ASP A 59 7.55 12.73 -5.72
C ASP A 59 8.88 12.56 -4.94
N ASP A 60 9.93 12.18 -5.63
CA ASP A 60 11.32 12.13 -5.11
C ASP A 60 11.52 11.17 -3.92
N LEU A 61 10.70 10.12 -3.83
CA LEU A 61 10.91 9.00 -2.93
C LEU A 61 11.74 7.89 -3.60
N SER A 62 12.20 6.95 -2.80
CA SER A 62 12.88 5.72 -3.25
C SER A 62 12.10 4.49 -2.77
N PRO A 63 10.90 4.23 -3.32
CA PRO A 63 10.12 3.09 -2.92
C PRO A 63 10.77 1.78 -3.33
N THR A 64 10.49 0.74 -2.55
CA THR A 64 10.98 -0.61 -2.84
C THR A 64 9.87 -1.63 -2.74
N ILE A 65 10.00 -2.70 -3.53
CA ILE A 65 9.18 -3.90 -3.43
C ILE A 65 10.03 -5.02 -2.85
N GLU A 66 9.44 -5.78 -1.94
CA GLU A 66 9.98 -7.02 -1.42
C GLU A 66 8.91 -8.10 -1.60
N ALA A 67 9.21 -9.12 -2.40
CA ALA A 67 8.35 -10.30 -2.56
C ALA A 67 9.00 -11.50 -1.86
N ARG A 68 8.29 -12.09 -0.89
CA ARG A 68 8.74 -13.27 -0.13
C ARG A 68 7.82 -14.44 -0.37
N ALA A 69 8.41 -15.59 -0.62
CA ALA A 69 7.67 -16.83 -0.67
C ALA A 69 7.03 -17.12 0.69
N ALA A 70 5.78 -17.56 0.70
CA ALA A 70 5.03 -17.81 1.93
C ALA A 70 5.65 -18.92 2.80
N ASP A 71 6.37 -19.87 2.19
CA ASP A 71 7.12 -20.93 2.84
C ASP A 71 8.52 -20.49 3.34
N GLY A 72 8.89 -19.21 3.17
CA GLY A 72 10.17 -18.66 3.59
C GLY A 72 11.36 -18.94 2.69
N SER A 73 11.21 -19.71 1.62
CA SER A 73 12.29 -20.25 0.79
C SER A 73 12.78 -19.31 -0.32
N GLY A 74 12.26 -18.09 -0.44
CA GLY A 74 12.67 -17.15 -1.48
C GLY A 74 12.36 -15.71 -1.13
N ASN A 75 13.22 -14.83 -1.62
CA ASN A 75 13.06 -13.37 -1.51
C ASN A 75 13.48 -12.72 -2.83
N VAL A 76 12.69 -11.77 -3.29
CA VAL A 76 12.96 -10.92 -4.46
C VAL A 76 12.79 -9.47 -4.04
N GLN A 77 13.71 -8.62 -4.47
CA GLN A 77 13.65 -7.19 -4.20
C GLN A 77 13.74 -6.39 -5.49
N ALA A 78 13.05 -5.27 -5.54
CA ALA A 78 13.12 -4.32 -6.64
C ALA A 78 13.00 -2.89 -6.11
N THR A 79 13.77 -1.97 -6.69
CA THR A 79 13.63 -0.54 -6.47
C THR A 79 12.66 0.01 -7.52
N ALA A 80 11.74 0.85 -7.09
CA ALA A 80 10.82 1.51 -8.01
C ALA A 80 11.46 2.77 -8.60
N THR A 81 11.08 3.06 -9.83
CA THR A 81 11.42 4.30 -10.54
C THR A 81 10.20 5.20 -10.61
N ARG A 82 10.41 6.51 -10.72
CA ARG A 82 9.33 7.47 -10.90
C ARG A 82 8.54 7.19 -12.18
N GLY A 83 7.23 7.21 -12.09
CA GLY A 83 6.29 7.13 -13.20
C GLY A 83 6.05 8.50 -13.86
N ARG A 84 5.04 8.56 -14.74
CA ARG A 84 4.70 9.79 -15.46
C ARG A 84 3.82 10.73 -14.66
N ALA A 85 2.91 10.19 -13.85
CA ALA A 85 2.02 11.00 -13.01
C ALA A 85 2.71 11.39 -11.70
N LYS A 86 2.24 12.46 -11.06
CA LYS A 86 2.71 12.87 -9.73
C LYS A 86 2.47 11.78 -8.68
N GLY A 87 3.49 11.47 -7.90
CA GLY A 87 3.46 10.44 -6.89
C GLY A 87 3.42 9.00 -7.43
N GLN A 88 3.49 8.80 -8.75
CA GLN A 88 3.48 7.48 -9.39
C GLN A 88 4.88 6.87 -9.41
N TYR A 89 4.93 5.57 -9.13
CA TYR A 89 6.14 4.76 -9.17
C TYR A 89 5.89 3.42 -9.87
N LEU A 90 6.91 2.95 -10.56
CA LEU A 90 6.90 1.70 -11.31
C LEU A 90 8.01 0.79 -10.79
N ALA A 91 7.68 -0.43 -10.41
CA ALA A 91 8.67 -1.42 -10.02
C ALA A 91 8.49 -2.70 -10.84
N THR A 92 9.60 -3.20 -11.39
CA THR A 92 9.60 -4.43 -12.16
C THR A 92 10.39 -5.50 -11.39
N PHE A 93 9.79 -6.67 -11.22
CA PHE A 93 10.41 -7.82 -10.57
C PHE A 93 9.96 -9.13 -11.23
N THR A 94 10.67 -10.20 -10.95
CA THR A 94 10.36 -11.53 -11.50
C THR A 94 10.29 -12.54 -10.36
N ILE A 95 9.18 -13.27 -10.28
CA ILE A 95 9.01 -14.36 -9.33
C ILE A 95 9.67 -15.61 -9.89
N PRO A 96 10.68 -16.20 -9.18
CA PRO A 96 11.51 -17.26 -9.77
C PRO A 96 10.88 -18.66 -9.72
N ARG A 97 9.82 -18.90 -8.93
CA ARG A 97 9.21 -20.20 -8.73
C ARG A 97 7.74 -20.13 -8.38
N ALA A 98 7.01 -21.22 -8.62
CA ALA A 98 5.61 -21.36 -8.27
C ALA A 98 5.41 -21.40 -6.74
N GLY A 99 4.17 -21.11 -6.31
CA GLY A 99 3.74 -21.06 -4.92
C GLY A 99 3.18 -19.70 -4.54
N ASP A 100 2.83 -19.53 -3.28
CA ASP A 100 2.28 -18.28 -2.76
C ASP A 100 3.40 -17.29 -2.36
N TRP A 101 3.22 -16.05 -2.75
CA TRP A 101 4.17 -14.98 -2.49
C TRP A 101 3.48 -13.78 -1.82
N ARG A 102 4.09 -13.25 -0.76
CA ARG A 102 3.68 -12.01 -0.12
C ARG A 102 4.48 -10.85 -0.69
N VAL A 103 3.80 -9.84 -1.19
CA VAL A 103 4.44 -8.63 -1.74
C VAL A 103 4.25 -7.50 -0.76
N ARG A 104 5.36 -6.91 -0.33
CA ARG A 104 5.39 -5.70 0.48
C ARG A 104 5.91 -4.55 -0.36
N VAL A 105 5.18 -3.45 -0.37
CA VAL A 105 5.59 -2.20 -1.01
C VAL A 105 5.90 -1.21 0.10
N LYS A 106 7.14 -0.73 0.15
CA LYS A 106 7.60 0.31 1.06
C LYS A 106 7.61 1.63 0.32
N SER A 107 6.98 2.65 0.86
CA SER A 107 6.85 3.94 0.19
C SER A 107 8.16 4.74 0.07
N GLY A 108 9.14 4.45 0.95
CA GLY A 108 10.29 5.34 1.14
C GLY A 108 9.98 6.59 1.98
N PHE A 109 8.75 6.72 2.50
CA PHE A 109 8.31 7.82 3.37
C PHE A 109 7.94 7.28 4.76
N GLY A 110 8.84 7.47 5.73
CA GLY A 110 8.66 6.96 7.08
C GLY A 110 8.37 5.45 7.13
N PRO A 111 7.56 4.97 8.08
CA PRO A 111 7.22 3.56 8.20
C PRO A 111 6.07 3.11 7.28
N SER A 112 5.69 3.96 6.31
CA SER A 112 4.51 3.73 5.49
C SER A 112 4.75 2.64 4.45
N ASP A 113 4.10 1.52 4.63
CA ASP A 113 4.15 0.37 3.75
C ASP A 113 2.81 -0.37 3.69
N ILE A 114 2.62 -1.19 2.67
CA ILE A 114 1.53 -2.13 2.56
C ILE A 114 2.08 -3.53 2.29
N THR A 115 1.40 -4.54 2.84
CA THR A 115 1.69 -5.94 2.55
C THR A 115 0.44 -6.59 1.96
N LEU A 116 0.58 -7.14 0.77
CA LEU A 116 -0.52 -7.86 0.12
C LEU A 116 -0.74 -9.22 0.79
N PRO A 117 -1.98 -9.70 0.87
CA PRO A 117 -2.25 -11.10 1.13
C PRO A 117 -1.49 -12.01 0.16
N PRO A 118 -1.22 -13.26 0.50
CA PRO A 118 -0.51 -14.17 -0.40
C PRO A 118 -1.14 -14.23 -1.78
N MET A 119 -0.31 -14.12 -2.81
CA MET A 119 -0.70 -14.18 -4.22
C MET A 119 -0.02 -15.37 -4.88
N PRO A 120 -0.73 -16.18 -5.67
CA PRO A 120 -0.13 -17.33 -6.34
C PRO A 120 0.80 -16.88 -7.47
N ALA A 121 1.92 -17.56 -7.58
CA ALA A 121 2.75 -17.57 -8.76
C ALA A 121 2.61 -18.94 -9.46
N VAL A 122 2.23 -18.91 -10.72
CA VAL A 122 1.93 -20.13 -11.52
C VAL A 122 2.90 -20.26 -12.68
N ALA A 123 3.13 -21.48 -13.12
CA ALA A 123 3.93 -21.72 -14.32
C ALA A 123 3.24 -21.12 -15.56
N ALA A 124 4.03 -20.69 -16.55
CA ALA A 124 3.52 -19.97 -17.73
C ALA A 124 2.41 -20.71 -18.51
N ASN A 125 2.42 -22.03 -18.47
CA ASN A 125 1.46 -22.89 -19.20
C ASN A 125 0.41 -23.54 -18.27
N SER A 126 0.33 -23.13 -17.01
CA SER A 126 -0.67 -23.68 -16.08
C SER A 126 -1.95 -22.85 -16.06
N VAL A 127 -3.05 -23.51 -15.71
CA VAL A 127 -4.31 -22.81 -15.48
C VAL A 127 -4.21 -22.00 -14.19
N ALA A 128 -4.43 -20.69 -14.30
CA ALA A 128 -4.42 -19.82 -13.13
C ALA A 128 -5.64 -20.12 -12.23
N PRO A 129 -5.51 -20.04 -10.90
CA PRO A 129 -6.64 -20.15 -9.99
C PRO A 129 -7.69 -19.08 -10.31
N VAL A 130 -8.97 -19.49 -10.28
CA VAL A 130 -10.07 -18.54 -10.41
C VAL A 130 -10.15 -17.70 -9.15
N LEU A 131 -10.04 -16.39 -9.32
CA LEU A 131 -10.14 -15.44 -8.22
C LEU A 131 -11.61 -15.10 -7.97
N THR A 132 -12.10 -15.41 -6.77
CA THR A 132 -13.45 -15.00 -6.36
C THR A 132 -13.49 -13.51 -6.05
N ASP A 133 -14.67 -12.87 -6.14
CA ASP A 133 -14.83 -11.46 -5.78
C ASP A 133 -14.38 -11.19 -4.33
N TYR A 134 -14.63 -12.11 -3.40
CA TYR A 134 -14.15 -12.00 -2.03
C TYR A 134 -12.62 -11.95 -1.94
N GLU A 135 -11.91 -12.88 -2.58
CA GLU A 135 -10.45 -12.91 -2.58
C GLU A 135 -9.85 -11.72 -3.33
N HIS A 136 -10.48 -11.31 -4.43
CA HIS A 136 -10.09 -10.09 -5.14
C HIS A 136 -10.23 -8.87 -4.23
N GLY A 137 -11.38 -8.71 -3.57
CA GLY A 137 -11.63 -7.63 -2.62
C GLY A 137 -10.67 -7.65 -1.42
N ARG A 138 -10.32 -8.84 -0.91
CA ARG A 138 -9.33 -9.00 0.16
C ARG A 138 -7.96 -8.46 -0.25
N ARG A 139 -7.52 -8.75 -1.47
CA ARG A 139 -6.26 -8.23 -2.01
C ARG A 139 -6.32 -6.74 -2.28
N LEU A 140 -7.42 -6.26 -2.86
CA LEU A 140 -7.65 -4.83 -3.11
C LEU A 140 -7.68 -4.01 -1.83
N PHE A 141 -8.23 -4.55 -0.74
CA PHE A 141 -8.25 -3.86 0.55
C PHE A 141 -6.85 -3.49 1.04
N ALA A 142 -5.87 -4.35 0.82
CA ALA A 142 -4.47 -4.02 1.06
C ALA A 142 -3.89 -3.14 -0.05
N ALA A 143 -4.08 -3.52 -1.32
CA ALA A 143 -3.46 -2.87 -2.47
C ALA A 143 -3.89 -1.42 -2.66
N LYS A 144 -5.15 -1.08 -2.35
CA LYS A 144 -5.68 0.30 -2.43
C LYS A 144 -5.46 1.11 -1.14
N GLY A 145 -4.69 0.56 -0.18
CA GLY A 145 -4.31 1.27 1.03
C GLY A 145 -5.41 1.43 2.08
N CYS A 146 -6.52 0.69 1.99
CA CYS A 146 -7.59 0.71 3.01
C CYS A 146 -7.06 0.30 4.39
N VAL A 147 -6.06 -0.59 4.42
CA VAL A 147 -5.34 -1.06 5.61
C VAL A 147 -4.64 0.06 6.39
N ASN A 148 -4.38 1.21 5.79
CA ASN A 148 -3.72 2.32 6.47
C ASN A 148 -4.63 2.97 7.54
N CYS A 149 -5.95 2.84 7.38
CA CYS A 149 -6.96 3.47 8.25
C CYS A 149 -7.95 2.46 8.85
N HIS A 150 -8.15 1.30 8.20
CA HIS A 150 -9.14 0.32 8.61
C HIS A 150 -8.49 -1.00 9.02
N VAL A 151 -9.05 -1.63 10.04
CA VAL A 151 -8.77 -3.02 10.41
C VAL A 151 -9.80 -3.93 9.77
N HIS A 152 -9.34 -5.06 9.22
CA HIS A 152 -10.19 -6.17 8.83
C HIS A 152 -9.49 -7.49 9.14
N GLY A 153 -10.10 -8.36 9.97
CA GLY A 153 -9.47 -9.56 10.51
C GLY A 153 -8.99 -10.59 9.47
N ALA A 154 -9.47 -10.50 8.23
CA ALA A 154 -8.99 -11.35 7.12
C ALA A 154 -7.76 -10.80 6.41
N VAL A 155 -7.27 -9.61 6.79
CA VAL A 155 -6.07 -8.98 6.22
C VAL A 155 -5.12 -8.66 7.37
N ASP A 156 -3.93 -9.25 7.32
CA ASP A 156 -2.87 -8.97 8.28
C ASP A 156 -2.32 -7.56 8.05
N SER A 157 -2.84 -6.61 8.82
CA SER A 157 -2.46 -5.21 8.71
C SER A 157 -2.57 -4.49 10.05
N LYS A 158 -1.65 -3.56 10.24
CA LYS A 158 -1.70 -2.64 11.37
C LYS A 158 -1.91 -1.24 10.81
N PRO A 159 -3.04 -0.57 11.11
CA PRO A 159 -3.29 0.78 10.64
C PRO A 159 -2.18 1.74 11.02
N LEU A 160 -1.81 2.62 10.09
CA LEU A 160 -0.87 3.72 10.36
C LEU A 160 -1.54 4.84 11.14
N VAL A 161 -2.86 4.99 10.98
CA VAL A 161 -3.69 5.96 11.68
C VAL A 161 -5.01 5.30 12.08
N GLU A 162 -5.43 5.52 13.31
CA GLU A 162 -6.71 5.03 13.83
C GLU A 162 -7.84 6.01 13.48
N SER A 163 -8.09 6.19 12.17
CA SER A 163 -9.10 7.14 11.69
C SER A 163 -10.35 6.46 11.13
N GLY A 164 -10.24 5.19 10.71
CA GLY A 164 -11.34 4.41 10.17
C GLY A 164 -11.89 3.38 11.17
N PRO A 165 -13.16 2.97 11.02
CA PRO A 165 -13.72 1.91 11.85
C PRO A 165 -13.06 0.56 11.56
N ASN A 166 -13.11 -0.35 12.56
CA ASN A 166 -12.84 -1.77 12.34
C ASN A 166 -13.99 -2.37 11.52
N LEU A 167 -13.65 -2.99 10.39
CA LEU A 167 -14.59 -3.55 9.42
C LEU A 167 -14.74 -5.07 9.51
N THR A 168 -14.06 -5.73 10.45
CA THR A 168 -14.00 -7.21 10.55
C THR A 168 -15.38 -7.89 10.55
N GLU A 169 -16.34 -7.31 11.26
CA GLU A 169 -17.69 -7.88 11.39
C GLU A 169 -18.80 -6.93 10.89
N LYS A 170 -18.38 -5.87 10.19
CA LYS A 170 -19.34 -4.91 9.67
C LYS A 170 -20.04 -5.44 8.44
N LYS A 171 -21.33 -5.12 8.35
CA LYS A 171 -22.15 -5.33 7.16
C LYS A 171 -22.82 -4.03 6.80
N PHE A 172 -22.81 -3.73 5.53
CA PHE A 172 -23.42 -2.53 4.97
C PHE A 172 -24.42 -2.93 3.89
N ASP A 173 -25.40 -2.07 3.65
CA ASP A 173 -26.14 -2.17 2.40
C ASP A 173 -25.19 -2.12 1.23
N ALA A 174 -25.28 -3.08 0.30
CA ALA A 174 -24.32 -3.23 -0.78
C ALA A 174 -24.33 -2.05 -1.75
N ALA A 175 -25.51 -1.50 -2.06
CA ALA A 175 -25.65 -0.37 -2.96
C ALA A 175 -25.08 0.90 -2.32
N TYR A 176 -25.36 1.13 -1.03
CA TYR A 176 -24.80 2.24 -0.28
C TYR A 176 -23.29 2.17 -0.19
N LEU A 177 -22.72 0.99 0.13
CA LEU A 177 -21.27 0.82 0.21
C LEU A 177 -20.61 1.05 -1.16
N ALA A 178 -21.22 0.56 -2.24
CA ALA A 178 -20.72 0.78 -3.59
C ALA A 178 -20.68 2.26 -3.98
N LEU A 179 -21.76 3.01 -3.67
CA LEU A 179 -21.81 4.46 -3.91
C LEU A 179 -20.73 5.20 -3.11
N TRP A 180 -20.54 4.83 -1.86
CA TRP A 180 -19.53 5.46 -1.01
C TRP A 180 -18.11 5.14 -1.47
N LEU A 181 -17.82 3.91 -1.88
CA LEU A 181 -16.51 3.54 -2.44
C LEU A 181 -16.23 4.27 -3.77
N ALA A 182 -17.26 4.50 -4.59
CA ALA A 182 -17.12 5.27 -5.83
C ALA A 182 -16.83 6.76 -5.55
N ASN A 183 -17.47 7.34 -4.53
CA ASN A 183 -17.30 8.74 -4.16
C ASN A 183 -17.41 8.94 -2.65
N PRO A 184 -16.31 8.85 -1.90
CA PRO A 184 -16.33 9.04 -0.44
C PRO A 184 -16.85 10.41 0.02
N ALA A 185 -16.85 11.42 -0.86
CA ALA A 185 -17.31 12.77 -0.55
C ALA A 185 -18.84 12.89 -0.38
N ILE A 186 -19.62 11.86 -0.73
CA ILE A 186 -21.08 11.85 -0.49
C ILE A 186 -21.43 11.90 1.01
N ARG A 187 -20.49 11.53 1.87
CA ARG A 187 -20.63 11.64 3.31
C ARG A 187 -19.51 12.51 3.86
N PRO A 188 -19.80 13.73 4.28
CA PRO A 188 -18.80 14.60 4.86
C PRO A 188 -18.20 13.98 6.13
N PRO A 189 -16.90 14.19 6.36
CA PRO A 189 -16.23 13.67 7.54
C PRO A 189 -16.81 14.31 8.80
N THR A 190 -16.93 13.53 9.87
CA THR A 190 -17.35 14.04 11.17
C THR A 190 -16.25 14.84 11.87
N LYS A 191 -15.01 14.68 11.45
CA LYS A 191 -13.83 15.43 11.91
C LYS A 191 -12.99 15.84 10.71
N ALA A 192 -12.46 17.05 10.72
CA ALA A 192 -11.76 17.68 9.59
C ALA A 192 -10.55 16.87 9.05
N ASN A 193 -9.93 16.04 9.88
CA ASN A 193 -8.76 15.23 9.54
C ASN A 193 -9.07 13.74 9.28
N GLN A 194 -10.36 13.37 9.18
CA GLN A 194 -10.80 11.99 8.95
C GLN A 194 -11.49 11.84 7.60
N VAL A 195 -10.85 12.26 6.54
CA VAL A 195 -11.38 12.11 5.18
C VAL A 195 -10.95 10.75 4.62
N MET A 196 -11.91 9.95 4.20
CA MET A 196 -11.63 8.78 3.37
C MET A 196 -11.25 9.26 1.97
N PRO A 197 -10.02 8.99 1.49
CA PRO A 197 -9.59 9.44 0.18
C PRO A 197 -10.31 8.68 -0.93
N ASN A 198 -10.60 9.34 -2.05
CA ASN A 198 -11.06 8.67 -3.26
C ASN A 198 -9.89 7.90 -3.89
N GLN A 199 -10.04 6.58 -4.01
CA GLN A 199 -9.02 5.68 -4.56
C GLN A 199 -9.15 5.46 -6.08
N GLY A 200 -10.11 6.09 -6.74
CA GLY A 200 -10.33 5.94 -8.18
C GLY A 200 -10.69 4.51 -8.59
N LEU A 201 -11.51 3.83 -7.78
CA LEU A 201 -11.85 2.44 -7.98
C LEU A 201 -12.74 2.23 -9.22
N SER A 202 -12.43 1.20 -10.00
CA SER A 202 -13.28 0.73 -11.09
C SER A 202 -14.55 0.03 -10.54
N PRO A 203 -15.61 -0.10 -11.35
CA PRO A 203 -16.82 -0.83 -10.92
C PRO A 203 -16.54 -2.27 -10.49
N ARG A 204 -15.60 -2.99 -11.13
CA ARG A 204 -15.18 -4.34 -10.76
C ARG A 204 -14.50 -4.36 -9.37
N GLU A 205 -13.60 -3.42 -9.12
CA GLU A 205 -12.91 -3.29 -7.83
C GLU A 205 -13.89 -2.95 -6.70
N ILE A 206 -14.86 -2.06 -6.97
CA ILE A 206 -15.92 -1.73 -6.03
C ILE A 206 -16.75 -2.97 -5.68
N GLY A 207 -17.20 -3.73 -6.68
CA GLY A 207 -17.94 -4.98 -6.46
C GLY A 207 -17.18 -5.98 -5.60
N ALA A 208 -15.89 -6.16 -5.89
CA ALA A 208 -15.02 -7.06 -5.13
C ALA A 208 -14.82 -6.58 -3.68
N LEU A 209 -14.61 -5.28 -3.46
CA LEU A 209 -14.49 -4.71 -2.11
C LEU A 209 -15.79 -4.82 -1.32
N VAL A 210 -16.97 -4.61 -1.96
CA VAL A 210 -18.29 -4.82 -1.33
C VAL A 210 -18.46 -6.30 -0.92
N ALA A 211 -18.09 -7.24 -1.80
CA ALA A 211 -18.13 -8.65 -1.49
C ALA A 211 -17.21 -9.01 -0.31
N PHE A 212 -16.02 -8.45 -0.27
CA PHE A 212 -15.06 -8.70 0.81
C PHE A 212 -15.54 -8.13 2.15
N VAL A 213 -15.89 -6.85 2.20
CA VAL A 213 -16.28 -6.16 3.45
C VAL A 213 -17.54 -6.79 4.06
N ASN A 214 -18.51 -7.18 3.22
CA ASN A 214 -19.77 -7.74 3.69
C ASN A 214 -19.73 -9.23 4.06
N ASN A 215 -18.70 -9.97 3.62
CA ASN A 215 -18.57 -11.42 3.91
C ASN A 215 -17.49 -11.74 4.94
N GLY A 216 -17.08 -10.77 5.73
CA GLY A 216 -15.94 -10.81 6.64
C GLY A 216 -15.99 -11.80 7.81
N LYS A 217 -16.57 -12.97 7.65
CA LYS A 217 -16.32 -14.07 8.57
C LYS A 217 -14.94 -14.65 8.26
N VAL A 218 -13.98 -14.38 9.13
CA VAL A 218 -12.73 -15.15 9.21
C VAL A 218 -13.15 -16.62 9.32
N ALA A 219 -12.86 -17.42 8.30
CA ALA A 219 -12.85 -18.86 8.48
C ALA A 219 -11.81 -19.13 9.56
N ALA A 220 -12.26 -19.52 10.74
CA ALA A 220 -11.38 -19.97 11.80
C ALA A 220 -10.58 -21.14 11.23
N THR A 221 -9.32 -20.92 10.96
CA THR A 221 -8.35 -21.98 10.69
C THR A 221 -8.27 -22.82 11.97
N LYS A 222 -8.84 -24.05 11.90
CA LYS A 222 -8.57 -25.10 12.89
C LYS A 222 -7.14 -25.57 12.77
#